data_ac1e727a849973a05842c2fba69486ef
#
_entry.id   ac1e727a849973a05842c2fba69486ef
#
_cell.length_a   1.000
_cell.length_b   1.000
_cell.length_c   1.000
_cell.angle_alpha   90.00
_cell.angle_beta   90.00
_cell.angle_gamma   90.00
#
_symmetry.space_group_name_H-M   'P 1'
#
loop_
_entity.id
_entity.type
_entity.pdbx_description
1 polymer ?
#
loop_
_entity_poly.entity_id
_entity_poly.type
_entity_poly.pdbx_seq_one_letter_code
_entity_poly.pdbx_strand_id
1 'polypeptide(L)'
;MPARSRAQRLDLPALLGEDSIGVEGRAADSDHLALKVWLRLLACSTQIETEIRKRLRARFGITLPRFDYLAQLYRHPDGLRMNMLSRYMMVTGGNITGLTDELEKDGLVVREADATDRRSTRITLTEAGRRALERIAAEHESWLVELFGGVSPAGQEALYEQLGQLRVQLARSGPTHPNPAPKEKS
;
A
#
# COMPACT_ATOMS: atom_id res chain seq x y z
N MET A 1 41.63 -9.05 -3.17
CA MET A 1 40.27 -8.72 -2.62
C MET A 1 40.11 -7.22 -2.65
N PRO A 2 39.31 -6.63 -3.54
CA PRO A 2 39.06 -5.18 -3.50
C PRO A 2 38.21 -4.84 -2.28
N ALA A 3 38.66 -3.85 -1.51
CA ALA A 3 37.95 -3.29 -0.37
C ALA A 3 36.58 -2.81 -0.80
N ARG A 4 35.53 -3.35 -0.19
CA ARG A 4 34.15 -2.83 -0.35
C ARG A 4 34.16 -1.35 0.06
N SER A 5 33.93 -0.47 -0.90
CA SER A 5 33.70 0.95 -0.67
C SER A 5 32.65 1.07 0.45
N ARG A 6 33.07 1.66 1.57
CA ARG A 6 32.18 2.02 2.67
C ARG A 6 31.27 3.10 2.12
N ALA A 7 30.07 2.72 1.68
CA ALA A 7 29.07 3.68 1.26
C ALA A 7 29.01 4.78 2.33
N GLN A 8 29.28 6.00 1.91
CA GLN A 8 29.29 7.17 2.80
C GLN A 8 27.90 7.25 3.43
N ARG A 9 27.81 7.02 4.74
CA ARG A 9 26.53 7.11 5.45
C ARG A 9 26.03 8.55 5.30
N LEU A 10 24.82 8.69 4.77
CA LEU A 10 24.14 9.99 4.73
C LEU A 10 23.92 10.46 6.17
N ASP A 11 24.38 11.66 6.46
CA ASP A 11 24.06 12.37 7.71
C ASP A 11 22.70 13.02 7.55
N LEU A 12 21.63 12.25 7.87
CA LEU A 12 20.26 12.71 7.71
C LEU A 12 19.91 13.89 8.61
N PRO A 13 20.35 13.97 9.89
CA PRO A 13 20.18 15.16 10.69
C PRO A 13 20.69 16.42 10.02
N ALA A 14 21.90 16.38 9.48
CA ALA A 14 22.49 17.52 8.81
C ALA A 14 21.79 17.89 7.49
N LEU A 15 21.21 16.90 6.80
CA LEU A 15 20.55 17.10 5.50
C LEU A 15 19.10 17.53 5.62
N LEU A 16 18.35 17.02 6.61
CA LEU A 16 16.90 17.20 6.74
C LEU A 16 16.53 18.21 7.85
N GLY A 17 17.45 18.47 8.80
CA GLY A 17 17.14 19.18 10.04
C GLY A 17 16.46 18.27 11.08
N GLU A 18 16.63 18.58 12.36
CA GLU A 18 16.14 17.76 13.49
C GLU A 18 14.63 17.54 13.47
N ASP A 19 13.86 18.56 13.09
CA ASP A 19 12.40 18.49 13.02
C ASP A 19 11.86 17.55 11.94
N SER A 20 12.66 17.24 10.91
CA SER A 20 12.26 16.44 9.76
C SER A 20 12.68 14.98 9.85
N ILE A 21 13.54 14.62 10.82
CA ILE A 21 14.01 13.24 11.00
C ILE A 21 12.90 12.29 11.46
N GLY A 22 11.94 12.78 12.22
CA GLY A 22 10.79 12.01 12.69
C GLY A 22 11.20 10.78 13.51
N VAL A 23 10.68 9.60 13.12
CA VAL A 23 10.92 8.35 13.86
C VAL A 23 12.37 7.85 13.80
N GLU A 24 13.14 8.25 12.80
CA GLU A 24 14.55 7.86 12.66
C GLU A 24 15.43 8.49 13.75
N GLY A 25 15.05 9.65 14.31
CA GLY A 25 15.75 10.28 15.43
C GLY A 25 15.75 9.45 16.72
N ARG A 26 14.97 8.37 16.77
CA ARG A 26 14.96 7.41 17.90
C ARG A 26 16.10 6.40 17.82
N ALA A 27 16.81 6.29 16.69
CA ALA A 27 17.89 5.35 16.52
C ALA A 27 19.21 5.91 17.06
N ALA A 28 19.85 5.21 18.02
CA ALA A 28 21.19 5.49 18.47
C ALA A 28 22.25 4.83 17.54
N ASP A 29 23.49 5.33 17.58
CA ASP A 29 24.58 4.77 16.78
C ASP A 29 24.90 3.31 17.13
N SER A 30 24.70 2.92 18.40
CA SER A 30 24.86 1.56 18.91
C SER A 30 23.76 0.59 18.51
N ASP A 31 22.64 1.09 17.97
CA ASP A 31 21.48 0.26 17.66
C ASP A 31 21.74 -0.70 16.49
N HIS A 32 21.05 -1.83 16.56
CA HIS A 32 21.12 -2.87 15.55
C HIS A 32 20.71 -2.33 14.17
N LEU A 33 21.46 -2.67 13.12
CA LEU A 33 21.18 -2.20 11.77
C LEU A 33 19.73 -2.48 11.33
N ALA A 34 19.16 -3.62 11.75
CA ALA A 34 17.78 -3.97 11.45
C ALA A 34 16.77 -2.94 12.01
N LEU A 35 17.00 -2.40 13.22
CA LEU A 35 16.18 -1.33 13.77
C LEU A 35 16.30 -0.06 12.95
N LYS A 36 17.50 0.33 12.56
CA LYS A 36 17.74 1.52 11.71
C LYS A 36 17.05 1.38 10.35
N VAL A 37 17.14 0.21 9.72
CA VAL A 37 16.45 -0.10 8.46
C VAL A 37 14.92 0.01 8.63
N TRP A 38 14.38 -0.56 9.71
CA TRP A 38 12.96 -0.48 10.00
C TRP A 38 12.48 0.97 10.17
N LEU A 39 13.17 1.76 10.98
CA LEU A 39 12.79 3.16 11.22
C LEU A 39 12.85 4.00 9.94
N ARG A 40 13.87 3.78 9.10
CA ARG A 40 13.99 4.43 7.79
C ARG A 40 12.87 4.04 6.84
N LEU A 41 12.55 2.76 6.76
CA LEU A 41 11.45 2.26 5.95
C LEU A 41 10.12 2.88 6.39
N LEU A 42 9.90 2.95 7.70
CA LEU A 42 8.70 3.57 8.29
C LEU A 42 8.63 5.07 7.97
N ALA A 43 9.73 5.81 8.13
CA ALA A 43 9.79 7.23 7.81
C ALA A 43 9.49 7.49 6.33
N CYS A 44 10.18 6.79 5.42
CA CYS A 44 9.97 6.93 3.98
C CYS A 44 8.53 6.60 3.58
N SER A 45 7.98 5.46 4.04
CA SER A 45 6.62 5.07 3.69
C SER A 45 5.58 6.08 4.20
N THR A 46 5.75 6.58 5.42
CA THR A 46 4.84 7.58 6.00
C THR A 46 4.89 8.90 5.23
N GLN A 47 6.07 9.37 4.83
CA GLN A 47 6.22 10.60 4.05
C GLN A 47 5.61 10.47 2.66
N ILE A 48 5.90 9.38 1.95
CA ILE A 48 5.32 9.09 0.63
C ILE A 48 3.79 9.03 0.73
N GLU A 49 3.27 8.27 1.68
CA GLU A 49 1.83 8.12 1.88
C GLU A 49 1.15 9.47 2.21
N THR A 50 1.77 10.29 3.04
CA THR A 50 1.28 11.63 3.39
C THR A 50 1.19 12.53 2.16
N GLU A 51 2.23 12.56 1.32
CA GLU A 51 2.24 13.37 0.11
C GLU A 51 1.22 12.87 -0.93
N ILE A 52 1.09 11.56 -1.10
CA ILE A 52 0.08 10.97 -1.99
C ILE A 52 -1.33 11.30 -1.51
N ARG A 53 -1.63 11.17 -0.21
CA ARG A 53 -2.94 11.55 0.37
C ARG A 53 -3.28 13.01 0.10
N LYS A 54 -2.31 13.89 0.29
CA LYS A 54 -2.45 15.33 0.03
C LYS A 54 -2.77 15.60 -1.45
N ARG A 55 -2.00 15.02 -2.37
CA ARG A 55 -2.17 15.18 -3.82
C ARG A 55 -3.50 14.61 -4.32
N LEU A 56 -3.88 13.40 -3.88
CA LEU A 56 -5.17 12.78 -4.22
C LEU A 56 -6.35 13.67 -3.80
N ARG A 57 -6.30 14.20 -2.58
CA ARG A 57 -7.36 15.07 -2.07
C ARG A 57 -7.42 16.40 -2.82
N ALA A 58 -6.28 17.03 -3.05
CA ALA A 58 -6.21 18.33 -3.72
C ALA A 58 -6.62 18.26 -5.19
N ARG A 59 -6.21 17.19 -5.92
CA ARG A 59 -6.41 17.10 -7.36
C ARG A 59 -7.70 16.40 -7.77
N PHE A 60 -8.14 15.44 -7.00
CA PHE A 60 -9.28 14.58 -7.34
C PHE A 60 -10.39 14.52 -6.30
N GLY A 61 -10.19 15.17 -5.13
CA GLY A 61 -11.16 15.09 -4.02
C GLY A 61 -11.35 13.69 -3.43
N ILE A 62 -10.45 12.75 -3.75
CA ILE A 62 -10.54 11.34 -3.31
C ILE A 62 -9.55 11.07 -2.17
N THR A 63 -9.92 10.15 -1.27
CA THR A 63 -9.02 9.67 -0.22
C THR A 63 -8.18 8.48 -0.72
N LEU A 64 -7.01 8.25 -0.11
CA LEU A 64 -6.16 7.10 -0.46
C LEU A 64 -6.90 5.76 -0.31
N PRO A 65 -7.66 5.47 0.76
CA PRO A 65 -8.44 4.24 0.84
C PRO A 65 -9.45 4.05 -0.30
N ARG A 66 -10.07 5.12 -0.78
CA ARG A 66 -10.99 5.04 -1.93
C ARG A 66 -10.25 4.76 -3.23
N PHE A 67 -9.08 5.37 -3.43
CA PHE A 67 -8.20 5.07 -4.55
C PHE A 67 -7.74 3.62 -4.54
N ASP A 68 -7.23 3.13 -3.40
CA ASP A 68 -6.78 1.74 -3.25
C ASP A 68 -7.92 0.74 -3.50
N TYR A 69 -9.14 1.05 -3.04
CA TYR A 69 -10.31 0.24 -3.29
C TYR A 69 -10.60 0.08 -4.78
N LEU A 70 -10.64 1.19 -5.52
CA LEU A 70 -10.84 1.17 -6.97
C LEU A 70 -9.70 0.43 -7.69
N ALA A 71 -8.46 0.61 -7.25
CA ALA A 71 -7.29 -0.07 -7.79
C ALA A 71 -7.33 -1.59 -7.59
N GLN A 72 -7.86 -2.07 -6.45
CA GLN A 72 -8.06 -3.50 -6.23
C GLN A 72 -9.12 -4.07 -7.19
N LEU A 73 -10.23 -3.39 -7.38
CA LEU A 73 -11.28 -3.82 -8.31
C LEU A 73 -10.81 -3.79 -9.77
N TYR A 74 -9.98 -2.83 -10.15
CA TYR A 74 -9.43 -2.75 -11.50
C TYR A 74 -8.60 -3.97 -11.88
N ARG A 75 -7.85 -4.53 -10.91
CA ARG A 75 -7.06 -5.76 -11.09
C ARG A 75 -7.92 -7.03 -11.14
N HIS A 76 -9.20 -6.92 -10.79
CA HIS A 76 -10.14 -8.04 -10.73
C HIS A 76 -11.41 -7.68 -11.50
N PRO A 77 -11.37 -7.72 -12.85
CA PRO A 77 -12.50 -7.28 -13.69
C PRO A 77 -13.78 -8.07 -13.43
N ASP A 78 -13.68 -9.32 -12.98
CA ASP A 78 -14.81 -10.16 -12.56
C ASP A 78 -15.38 -9.77 -11.18
N GLY A 79 -14.85 -8.72 -10.58
CA GLY A 79 -15.23 -8.22 -9.26
C GLY A 79 -14.70 -9.05 -8.08
N LEU A 80 -14.87 -8.49 -6.90
CA LEU A 80 -14.43 -9.08 -5.63
C LEU A 80 -15.58 -9.14 -4.63
N ARG A 81 -15.57 -10.19 -3.81
CA ARG A 81 -16.43 -10.26 -2.62
C ARG A 81 -15.93 -9.33 -1.54
N MET A 82 -16.83 -8.80 -0.70
CA MET A 82 -16.51 -7.87 0.38
C MET A 82 -15.39 -8.38 1.32
N ASN A 83 -15.42 -9.67 1.66
CA ASN A 83 -14.39 -10.28 2.51
C ASN A 83 -13.02 -10.34 1.83
N MET A 84 -12.96 -10.49 0.51
CA MET A 84 -11.71 -10.46 -0.25
C MET A 84 -11.15 -9.03 -0.32
N LEU A 85 -12.00 -8.04 -0.55
CA LEU A 85 -11.61 -6.61 -0.50
C LEU A 85 -11.05 -6.24 0.86
N SER A 86 -11.72 -6.63 1.96
CA SER A 86 -11.23 -6.41 3.33
C SER A 86 -9.82 -6.99 3.54
N ARG A 87 -9.57 -8.19 3.04
CA ARG A 87 -8.25 -8.84 3.14
C ARG A 87 -7.18 -8.14 2.31
N TYR A 88 -7.48 -7.78 1.06
CA TYR A 88 -6.52 -7.12 0.17
C TYR A 88 -6.16 -5.71 0.64
N MET A 89 -7.12 -5.00 1.23
CA MET A 89 -6.90 -3.67 1.77
C MET A 89 -6.40 -3.66 3.21
N MET A 90 -6.30 -4.83 3.86
CA MET A 90 -5.88 -4.97 5.26
C MET A 90 -6.72 -4.12 6.23
N VAL A 91 -8.03 -3.99 5.97
CA VAL A 91 -8.96 -3.21 6.81
C VAL A 91 -10.09 -4.09 7.34
N THR A 92 -10.78 -3.59 8.36
CA THR A 92 -11.93 -4.30 8.95
C THR A 92 -13.13 -4.33 8.01
N GLY A 93 -14.01 -5.34 8.18
CA GLY A 93 -15.22 -5.48 7.37
C GLY A 93 -16.15 -4.25 7.44
N GLY A 94 -16.24 -3.59 8.60
CA GLY A 94 -17.03 -2.36 8.76
C GLY A 94 -16.52 -1.22 7.89
N ASN A 95 -15.20 -1.02 7.83
CA ASN A 95 -14.59 0.00 6.99
C ASN A 95 -14.84 -0.26 5.50
N ILE A 96 -14.78 -1.53 5.07
CA ILE A 96 -15.07 -1.88 3.67
C ILE A 96 -16.52 -1.59 3.31
N THR A 97 -17.48 -1.88 4.18
CA THR A 97 -18.89 -1.59 3.93
C THR A 97 -19.12 -0.10 3.71
N GLY A 98 -18.61 0.75 4.60
CA GLY A 98 -18.71 2.20 4.46
C GLY A 98 -18.08 2.73 3.17
N LEU A 99 -16.87 2.26 2.83
CA LEU A 99 -16.21 2.62 1.57
C LEU A 99 -17.03 2.19 0.34
N THR A 100 -17.62 0.99 0.39
CA THR A 100 -18.45 0.49 -0.71
C THR A 100 -19.70 1.33 -0.89
N ASP A 101 -20.38 1.68 0.22
CA ASP A 101 -21.59 2.51 0.19
C ASP A 101 -21.32 3.90 -0.40
N GLU A 102 -20.21 4.53 -0.01
CA GLU A 102 -19.77 5.80 -0.57
C GLU A 102 -19.48 5.73 -2.07
N LEU A 103 -18.68 4.72 -2.49
CA LEU A 103 -18.30 4.57 -3.89
C LEU A 103 -19.47 4.17 -4.79
N GLU A 104 -20.43 3.40 -4.27
CA GLU A 104 -21.67 3.06 -4.97
C GLU A 104 -22.58 4.28 -5.12
N LYS A 105 -22.72 5.09 -4.06
CA LYS A 105 -23.45 6.37 -4.12
C LYS A 105 -22.86 7.32 -5.15
N ASP A 106 -21.52 7.31 -5.30
CA ASP A 106 -20.83 8.12 -6.32
C ASP A 106 -20.87 7.48 -7.72
N GLY A 107 -21.51 6.32 -7.88
CA GLY A 107 -21.65 5.62 -9.16
C GLY A 107 -20.33 5.02 -9.69
N LEU A 108 -19.32 4.84 -8.85
CA LEU A 108 -18.01 4.31 -9.25
C LEU A 108 -17.91 2.79 -9.15
N VAL A 109 -18.73 2.19 -8.30
CA VAL A 109 -18.84 0.74 -8.16
C VAL A 109 -20.31 0.32 -8.16
N VAL A 110 -20.56 -0.96 -8.37
CA VAL A 110 -21.89 -1.58 -8.29
C VAL A 110 -21.81 -2.90 -7.54
N ARG A 111 -22.87 -3.21 -6.79
CA ARG A 111 -23.06 -4.50 -6.15
C ARG A 111 -23.89 -5.40 -7.06
N GLU A 112 -23.36 -6.57 -7.35
CA GLU A 112 -24.02 -7.57 -8.18
C GLU A 112 -24.16 -8.89 -7.40
N ALA A 113 -25.22 -9.66 -7.67
CA ALA A 113 -25.32 -11.01 -7.12
C ALA A 113 -24.19 -11.87 -7.71
N ASP A 114 -23.50 -12.63 -6.86
CA ASP A 114 -22.47 -13.55 -7.35
C ASP A 114 -23.13 -14.64 -8.21
N ALA A 115 -22.60 -14.84 -9.42
CA ALA A 115 -23.14 -15.81 -10.38
C ALA A 115 -23.12 -17.26 -9.86
N THR A 116 -22.21 -17.56 -8.94
CA THR A 116 -22.03 -18.91 -8.38
C THR A 116 -22.72 -19.10 -7.03
N ASP A 117 -23.00 -18.00 -6.31
CA ASP A 117 -23.63 -18.04 -4.99
C ASP A 117 -24.53 -16.81 -4.82
N ARG A 118 -25.83 -16.98 -5.05
CA ARG A 118 -26.84 -15.92 -4.94
C ARG A 118 -26.94 -15.27 -3.55
N ARG A 119 -26.36 -15.88 -2.51
CA ARG A 119 -26.29 -15.32 -1.14
C ARG A 119 -25.10 -14.40 -0.96
N SER A 120 -24.20 -14.37 -1.93
CA SER A 120 -22.97 -13.57 -1.92
C SER A 120 -23.09 -12.41 -2.90
N THR A 121 -22.52 -11.28 -2.50
CA THR A 121 -22.48 -10.07 -3.33
C THR A 121 -21.05 -9.85 -3.81
N ARG A 122 -20.92 -9.56 -5.09
CA ARG A 122 -19.68 -9.14 -5.75
C ARG A 122 -19.72 -7.65 -6.01
N ILE A 123 -18.58 -7.02 -5.88
CA ILE A 123 -18.42 -5.60 -6.20
C ILE A 123 -17.58 -5.51 -7.45
N THR A 124 -18.06 -4.73 -8.42
CA THR A 124 -17.38 -4.46 -9.69
C THR A 124 -17.23 -2.96 -9.90
N LEU A 125 -16.25 -2.55 -10.71
CA LEU A 125 -16.16 -1.17 -11.19
C LEU A 125 -17.26 -0.91 -12.23
N THR A 126 -17.90 0.24 -12.13
CA THR A 126 -18.64 0.78 -13.25
C THR A 126 -17.69 1.31 -14.33
N GLU A 127 -18.22 1.59 -15.51
CA GLU A 127 -17.42 2.26 -16.56
C GLU A 127 -16.93 3.66 -16.10
N ALA A 128 -17.72 4.37 -15.33
CA ALA A 128 -17.32 5.64 -14.71
C ALA A 128 -16.20 5.44 -13.70
N GLY A 129 -16.27 4.40 -12.86
CA GLY A 129 -15.23 4.04 -11.90
C GLY A 129 -13.91 3.67 -12.57
N ARG A 130 -13.98 2.91 -13.67
CA ARG A 130 -12.81 2.54 -14.48
C ARG A 130 -12.10 3.78 -15.03
N ARG A 131 -12.85 4.64 -15.73
CA ARG A 131 -12.28 5.89 -16.29
C ARG A 131 -11.73 6.84 -15.20
N ALA A 132 -12.41 6.92 -14.06
CA ALA A 132 -11.93 7.71 -12.94
C ALA A 132 -10.60 7.18 -12.41
N LEU A 133 -10.50 5.87 -12.19
CA LEU A 133 -9.26 5.25 -11.72
C LEU A 133 -8.10 5.42 -12.71
N GLU A 134 -8.32 5.16 -14.00
CA GLU A 134 -7.27 5.27 -15.03
C GLU A 134 -6.65 6.67 -15.05
N ARG A 135 -7.48 7.71 -14.96
CA ARG A 135 -7.03 9.09 -14.88
C ARG A 135 -6.23 9.38 -13.60
N ILE A 136 -6.67 8.85 -12.45
CA ILE A 136 -5.99 9.03 -11.18
C ILE A 136 -4.69 8.25 -11.15
N ALA A 137 -4.68 7.01 -11.66
CA ALA A 137 -3.51 6.14 -11.67
C ALA A 137 -2.35 6.72 -12.50
N ALA A 138 -2.63 7.35 -13.65
CA ALA A 138 -1.62 8.01 -14.45
C ALA A 138 -0.91 9.16 -13.70
N GLU A 139 -1.68 9.99 -13.00
CA GLU A 139 -1.13 11.06 -12.17
C GLU A 139 -0.37 10.50 -10.95
N HIS A 140 -0.93 9.49 -10.30
CA HIS A 140 -0.32 8.82 -9.15
C HIS A 140 1.05 8.21 -9.52
N GLU A 141 1.16 7.57 -10.68
CA GLU A 141 2.42 7.04 -11.19
C GLU A 141 3.45 8.16 -11.38
N SER A 142 3.04 9.28 -12.00
CA SER A 142 3.94 10.41 -12.19
C SER A 142 4.44 11.01 -10.87
N TRP A 143 3.59 11.07 -9.84
CA TRP A 143 4.00 11.53 -8.51
C TRP A 143 5.01 10.59 -7.85
N LEU A 144 4.85 9.28 -8.02
CA LEU A 144 5.83 8.32 -7.51
C LEU A 144 7.17 8.46 -8.22
N VAL A 145 7.17 8.62 -9.55
CA VAL A 145 8.41 8.89 -10.31
C VAL A 145 9.11 10.15 -9.79
N GLU A 146 8.37 11.21 -9.53
CA GLU A 146 8.91 12.45 -8.93
C GLU A 146 9.50 12.21 -7.54
N LEU A 147 8.76 11.55 -6.65
CA LEU A 147 9.20 11.27 -5.27
C LEU A 147 10.45 10.39 -5.21
N PHE A 148 10.61 9.47 -6.15
CA PHE A 148 11.79 8.62 -6.26
C PHE A 148 12.90 9.23 -7.11
N GLY A 149 12.72 10.43 -7.69
CA GLY A 149 13.67 11.06 -8.63
C GLY A 149 15.06 11.34 -8.05
N GLY A 150 15.19 11.42 -6.72
CA GLY A 150 16.50 11.55 -6.05
C GLY A 150 17.28 10.23 -5.93
N VAL A 151 16.70 9.09 -6.29
CA VAL A 151 17.32 7.76 -6.24
C VAL A 151 17.66 7.33 -7.65
N SER A 152 18.92 6.97 -7.91
CA SER A 152 19.34 6.51 -9.24
C SER A 152 18.57 5.26 -9.67
N PRO A 153 18.40 5.00 -10.99
CA PRO A 153 17.73 3.80 -11.47
C PRO A 153 18.29 2.50 -10.88
N ALA A 154 19.61 2.36 -10.82
CA ALA A 154 20.25 1.21 -10.18
C ALA A 154 19.97 1.13 -8.67
N GLY A 155 19.84 2.28 -7.99
CA GLY A 155 19.43 2.36 -6.58
C GLY A 155 17.98 1.92 -6.37
N GLN A 156 17.07 2.31 -7.26
CA GLN A 156 15.67 1.89 -7.22
C GLN A 156 15.54 0.38 -7.45
N GLU A 157 16.27 -0.18 -8.42
CA GLU A 157 16.30 -1.62 -8.69
C GLU A 157 16.83 -2.41 -7.48
N ALA A 158 17.95 -1.97 -6.89
CA ALA A 158 18.51 -2.59 -5.70
C ALA A 158 17.54 -2.56 -4.51
N LEU A 159 16.86 -1.43 -4.30
CA LEU A 159 15.84 -1.27 -3.26
C LEU A 159 14.66 -2.22 -3.49
N TYR A 160 14.18 -2.31 -4.72
CA TYR A 160 13.08 -3.21 -5.10
C TYR A 160 13.41 -4.67 -4.78
N GLU A 161 14.60 -5.13 -5.17
CA GLU A 161 15.07 -6.49 -4.90
C GLU A 161 15.21 -6.79 -3.40
N GLN A 162 15.81 -5.87 -2.63
CA GLN A 162 15.99 -6.04 -1.18
C GLN A 162 14.63 -6.06 -0.44
N LEU A 163 13.71 -5.20 -0.81
CA LEU A 163 12.35 -5.22 -0.26
C LEU A 163 11.58 -6.48 -0.66
N GLY A 164 11.81 -7.00 -1.88
CA GLY A 164 11.27 -8.28 -2.33
C GLY A 164 11.71 -9.44 -1.45
N GLN A 165 13.02 -9.53 -1.16
CA GLN A 165 13.59 -10.54 -0.26
C GLN A 165 13.01 -10.42 1.16
N LEU A 166 12.89 -9.21 1.69
CA LEU A 166 12.27 -8.96 2.99
C LEU A 166 10.81 -9.43 3.00
N ARG A 167 10.03 -9.13 1.95
CA ARG A 167 8.64 -9.58 1.82
C ARG A 167 8.50 -11.11 1.86
N VAL A 168 9.38 -11.81 1.16
CA VAL A 168 9.42 -13.29 1.17
C VAL A 168 9.72 -13.82 2.57
N GLN A 169 10.69 -13.22 3.26
CA GLN A 169 11.04 -13.62 4.62
C GLN A 169 9.87 -13.38 5.60
N LEU A 170 9.22 -12.23 5.53
CA LEU A 170 8.06 -11.91 6.37
C LEU A 170 6.89 -12.86 6.13
N ALA A 171 6.65 -13.25 4.87
CA ALA A 171 5.60 -14.23 4.54
C ALA A 171 5.88 -15.62 5.13
N ARG A 172 7.15 -16.01 5.24
CA ARG A 172 7.57 -17.29 5.86
C ARG A 172 7.54 -17.23 7.38
N SER A 173 7.76 -16.07 7.97
CA SER A 173 7.80 -15.84 9.42
C SER A 173 6.45 -15.43 10.02
N GLY A 174 5.45 -15.12 9.18
CA GLY A 174 4.11 -14.77 9.63
C GLY A 174 3.44 -15.95 10.35
N PRO A 175 2.55 -15.69 11.32
CA PRO A 175 1.81 -16.76 11.97
C PRO A 175 1.06 -17.54 10.89
N THR A 176 1.31 -18.84 10.82
CA THR A 176 0.41 -19.78 10.15
C THR A 176 -0.96 -19.56 10.79
N HIS A 177 -1.87 -18.86 10.09
CA HIS A 177 -3.26 -18.82 10.53
C HIS A 177 -3.71 -20.29 10.63
N PRO A 178 -4.04 -20.80 11.81
CA PRO A 178 -4.62 -22.11 11.90
C PRO A 178 -5.90 -22.06 11.08
N ASN A 179 -5.94 -22.88 10.03
CA ASN A 179 -7.14 -23.13 9.26
C ASN A 179 -8.22 -23.54 10.29
N PRO A 180 -9.36 -22.85 10.40
CA PRO A 180 -10.40 -23.28 11.33
C PRO A 180 -10.78 -24.72 10.96
N ALA A 181 -10.61 -25.63 11.91
CA ALA A 181 -10.96 -27.02 11.77
C ALA A 181 -12.41 -27.15 11.24
N PRO A 182 -12.69 -28.09 10.33
CA PRO A 182 -14.03 -28.30 9.86
C PRO A 182 -14.92 -28.61 11.08
N LYS A 183 -16.00 -27.84 11.25
CA LYS A 183 -16.99 -28.08 12.27
C LYS A 183 -17.58 -29.47 11.99
N GLU A 184 -17.27 -30.45 12.82
CA GLU A 184 -17.98 -31.72 12.86
C GLU A 184 -19.45 -31.40 13.10
N LYS A 185 -20.28 -31.83 12.17
CA LYS A 185 -21.73 -31.81 12.32
C LYS A 185 -22.11 -32.93 13.27
N SER A 186 -22.59 -32.58 14.46
CA SER A 186 -23.45 -33.46 15.28
C SER A 186 -24.89 -33.24 14.88
#